data_017ac83eb5bc1ecf595b8c6941c5c9a9
#
_entry.id   017ac83eb5bc1ecf595b8c6941c5c9a9
#
_cell.length_a   1.000
_cell.length_b   1.000
_cell.length_c   1.000
_cell.angle_alpha   90.00
_cell.angle_beta   90.00
_cell.angle_gamma   90.00
#
_symmetry.space_group_name_H-M   'P 1'
#
loop_
_entity.id
_entity.type
_entity.pdbx_description
1 polymer ?
#
loop_
_entity_poly.entity_id
_entity_poly.type
_entity_poly.pdbx_seq_one_letter_code
_entity_poly.pdbx_strand_id
1 'polypeptide(L)'
;MAASPAQASDPDWEALDRLIDSHQQRSEPGISVAVSVGGQLVYERWAGQADLERGVPIGADTRFHIGSISKQFTAFAIMLLAQEGKLSLDQDVRDFIPELEKRSAPVTIRHLLNHTSGLREENGLLLLIGQTEATPTTADQALDLFVRQRGGNFNAGERQEYSNTGYQLLAEVTARVSGQPFDEFMQSRVFGPLGMTHSFVRSDPRQIIDNVAVSYDPAGAGFANAPLLSATYGSTGIVSHPRDLLRWAHALNSGEIGGSDVSGAVAAMASRSTLPGGRRLIATNGQEYRNFRGLDTWSHGGSTGGFRSFLLRVTDEQPDKQVAIAVIGNRSDFLKAAFAFDVAEIVLADRLEAEEIAEFVPETGKQLDRYVGDYRLFAGVVFSLRRDGDALTFATFGEEGTPLPQIGKGVFMLNPSRDLRLEFHDFSKWPSGAERATEMRWQVSEDGYIPAPRLAMQPVPHESLNTDELVGTYYSDTLQQTLTLYAQDGKLWLRTGDAKHIPFTRYQRDTFRPDAETGFQRLRFMRDGSEAVEGLLVSAPLANDIEYRRIGGNSVTRP
;
A
#
# COMPACT_ATOMS: atom_id res chain seq x y z
N MET A 1 4.20 -52.81 -12.53
CA MET A 1 2.91 -52.09 -12.65
C MET A 1 3.22 -50.68 -12.19
N ALA A 2 3.27 -49.76 -13.11
CA ALA A 2 3.41 -48.34 -12.77
C ALA A 2 2.07 -47.86 -12.19
N ALA A 3 2.10 -47.28 -11.01
CA ALA A 3 0.92 -46.66 -10.43
C ALA A 3 0.48 -45.53 -11.36
N SER A 4 -0.79 -45.53 -11.77
CA SER A 4 -1.41 -44.40 -12.47
C SER A 4 -1.26 -43.16 -11.59
N PRO A 5 -0.88 -41.99 -12.13
CA PRO A 5 -0.89 -40.77 -11.32
C PRO A 5 -2.32 -40.59 -10.78
N ALA A 6 -2.42 -40.33 -9.48
CA ALA A 6 -3.69 -39.97 -8.87
C ALA A 6 -4.26 -38.78 -9.64
N GLN A 7 -5.48 -38.91 -10.13
CA GLN A 7 -6.19 -37.84 -10.79
C GLN A 7 -6.44 -36.77 -9.72
N ALA A 8 -6.00 -35.52 -9.95
CA ALA A 8 -6.29 -34.42 -9.04
C ALA A 8 -7.80 -34.37 -8.78
N SER A 9 -8.19 -34.31 -7.53
CA SER A 9 -9.61 -34.18 -7.17
C SER A 9 -10.11 -32.80 -7.59
N ASP A 10 -11.32 -32.73 -8.11
CA ASP A 10 -11.96 -31.42 -8.37
C ASP A 10 -12.02 -30.64 -7.03
N PRO A 11 -11.77 -29.31 -7.07
CA PRO A 11 -11.88 -28.48 -5.87
C PRO A 11 -13.28 -28.57 -5.22
N ASP A 12 -13.33 -28.46 -3.90
CA ASP A 12 -14.61 -28.45 -3.17
C ASP A 12 -15.34 -27.10 -3.36
N TRP A 13 -16.06 -26.97 -4.48
CA TRP A 13 -16.83 -25.76 -4.81
C TRP A 13 -17.93 -25.46 -3.79
N GLU A 14 -18.48 -26.47 -3.10
CA GLU A 14 -19.45 -26.25 -2.02
C GLU A 14 -18.79 -25.63 -0.79
N ALA A 15 -17.54 -26.00 -0.48
CA ALA A 15 -16.77 -25.32 0.56
C ALA A 15 -16.52 -23.84 0.21
N LEU A 16 -16.23 -23.55 -1.05
CA LEU A 16 -16.08 -22.18 -1.52
C LEU A 16 -17.40 -21.40 -1.43
N ASP A 17 -18.53 -22.01 -1.77
CA ASP A 17 -19.84 -21.41 -1.58
C ASP A 17 -20.11 -21.08 -0.11
N ARG A 18 -19.82 -22.01 0.79
CA ARG A 18 -19.95 -21.80 2.25
C ARG A 18 -19.03 -20.69 2.76
N LEU A 19 -17.81 -20.61 2.25
CA LEU A 19 -16.88 -19.52 2.59
C LEU A 19 -17.46 -18.16 2.21
N ILE A 20 -17.96 -18.01 0.97
CA ILE A 20 -18.57 -16.77 0.50
C ILE A 20 -19.80 -16.40 1.35
N ASP A 21 -20.66 -17.35 1.64
CA ASP A 21 -21.87 -17.14 2.45
C ASP A 21 -21.55 -16.75 3.90
N SER A 22 -20.43 -17.23 4.45
CA SER A 22 -20.00 -16.86 5.81
C SER A 22 -19.49 -15.42 5.93
N HIS A 23 -19.02 -14.84 4.83
CA HIS A 23 -18.48 -13.48 4.77
C HIS A 23 -19.48 -12.44 4.27
N GLN A 24 -20.67 -12.85 3.83
CA GLN A 24 -21.57 -11.97 3.11
C GLN A 24 -23.04 -12.14 3.47
N GLN A 25 -23.68 -11.04 3.89
CA GLN A 25 -25.13 -10.95 4.01
C GLN A 25 -25.72 -10.32 2.75
N ARG A 26 -26.90 -10.81 2.32
CA ARG A 26 -27.57 -10.33 1.08
C ARG A 26 -27.93 -8.86 1.09
N SER A 27 -28.09 -8.27 2.27
CA SER A 27 -28.50 -6.86 2.47
C SER A 27 -27.32 -5.91 2.68
N GLU A 28 -26.07 -6.41 2.63
CA GLU A 28 -24.86 -5.62 2.85
C GLU A 28 -24.09 -5.37 1.54
N PRO A 29 -23.13 -4.41 1.52
CA PRO A 29 -22.19 -4.30 0.41
C PRO A 29 -21.46 -5.62 0.22
N GLY A 30 -21.13 -5.98 -1.02
CA GLY A 30 -20.83 -7.36 -1.32
C GLY A 30 -19.46 -7.63 -1.91
N ILE A 31 -19.33 -8.85 -2.43
CA ILE A 31 -18.11 -9.36 -3.04
C ILE A 31 -18.39 -10.06 -4.36
N SER A 32 -17.41 -10.06 -5.24
CA SER A 32 -17.37 -10.84 -6.48
C SER A 32 -16.08 -11.65 -6.52
N VAL A 33 -16.19 -12.96 -6.80
CA VAL A 33 -15.10 -13.92 -6.81
C VAL A 33 -15.09 -14.64 -8.14
N ALA A 34 -13.92 -14.79 -8.75
CA ALA A 34 -13.76 -15.64 -9.92
C ALA A 34 -12.44 -16.42 -9.85
N VAL A 35 -12.46 -17.66 -10.33
CA VAL A 35 -11.31 -18.56 -10.37
C VAL A 35 -11.13 -19.11 -11.79
N SER A 36 -9.88 -19.13 -12.24
CA SER A 36 -9.51 -19.82 -13.49
C SER A 36 -8.42 -20.87 -13.23
N VAL A 37 -8.50 -21.97 -13.98
CA VAL A 37 -7.48 -23.01 -14.05
C VAL A 37 -7.11 -23.19 -15.52
N GLY A 38 -5.82 -23.21 -15.84
CA GLY A 38 -5.34 -23.28 -17.22
C GLY A 38 -5.88 -22.15 -18.12
N GLY A 39 -6.17 -20.97 -17.55
CA GLY A 39 -6.77 -19.84 -18.27
C GLY A 39 -8.29 -19.95 -18.51
N GLN A 40 -8.93 -21.06 -18.12
CA GLN A 40 -10.37 -21.24 -18.25
C GLN A 40 -11.09 -20.85 -16.96
N LEU A 41 -12.18 -20.08 -17.07
CA LEU A 41 -13.05 -19.77 -15.95
C LEU A 41 -13.72 -21.07 -15.45
N VAL A 42 -13.43 -21.47 -14.19
CA VAL A 42 -13.97 -22.69 -13.59
C VAL A 42 -14.97 -22.39 -12.46
N TYR A 43 -14.90 -21.22 -11.87
CA TYR A 43 -15.81 -20.78 -10.82
C TYR A 43 -16.03 -19.28 -10.90
N GLU A 44 -17.26 -18.87 -10.63
CA GLU A 44 -17.63 -17.47 -10.48
C GLU A 44 -18.84 -17.34 -9.58
N ARG A 45 -18.77 -16.42 -8.62
CA ARG A 45 -19.88 -16.08 -7.76
C ARG A 45 -19.80 -14.63 -7.30
N TRP A 46 -20.96 -14.04 -7.13
CA TRP A 46 -21.13 -12.72 -6.51
C TRP A 46 -22.22 -12.78 -5.44
N ALA A 47 -22.09 -11.94 -4.41
CA ALA A 47 -23.03 -11.86 -3.30
C ALA A 47 -23.08 -10.43 -2.77
N GLY A 48 -24.24 -10.03 -2.20
CA GLY A 48 -24.48 -8.71 -1.61
C GLY A 48 -24.91 -7.65 -2.62
N GLN A 49 -24.87 -6.39 -2.18
CA GLN A 49 -25.40 -5.24 -2.92
C GLN A 49 -24.28 -4.41 -3.55
N ALA A 50 -24.45 -4.05 -4.82
CA ALA A 50 -23.63 -3.07 -5.52
C ALA A 50 -23.99 -1.64 -5.10
N ASP A 51 -25.26 -1.39 -4.79
CA ASP A 51 -25.79 -0.10 -4.36
C ASP A 51 -26.85 -0.31 -3.28
N LEU A 52 -26.53 0.04 -2.04
CA LEU A 52 -27.44 -0.11 -0.90
C LEU A 52 -28.65 0.84 -0.98
N GLU A 53 -28.44 2.06 -1.47
CA GLU A 53 -29.49 3.09 -1.52
C GLU A 53 -30.59 2.72 -2.50
N ARG A 54 -30.21 2.06 -3.61
CA ARG A 54 -31.12 1.65 -4.67
C ARG A 54 -31.51 0.16 -4.61
N GLY A 55 -30.91 -0.60 -3.70
CA GLY A 55 -31.14 -2.05 -3.58
C GLY A 55 -30.69 -2.82 -4.82
N VAL A 56 -29.58 -2.39 -5.47
CA VAL A 56 -29.05 -3.05 -6.67
C VAL A 56 -28.07 -4.14 -6.24
N PRO A 57 -28.35 -5.41 -6.55
CA PRO A 57 -27.43 -6.50 -6.22
C PRO A 57 -26.16 -6.45 -7.09
N ILE A 58 -25.06 -7.00 -6.58
CA ILE A 58 -23.89 -7.34 -7.42
C ILE A 58 -24.32 -8.42 -8.43
N GLY A 59 -23.91 -8.26 -9.66
CA GLY A 59 -24.24 -9.18 -10.76
C GLY A 59 -23.10 -9.36 -11.74
N ALA A 60 -23.38 -10.11 -12.81
CA ALA A 60 -22.40 -10.55 -13.80
C ALA A 60 -21.65 -9.41 -14.54
N ASP A 61 -22.21 -8.20 -14.56
CA ASP A 61 -21.65 -7.04 -15.25
C ASP A 61 -21.29 -5.90 -14.27
N THR A 62 -21.31 -6.16 -12.97
CA THR A 62 -20.96 -5.15 -11.97
C THR A 62 -19.46 -4.86 -12.04
N ARG A 63 -19.13 -3.59 -12.22
CA ARG A 63 -17.74 -3.09 -12.29
C ARG A 63 -17.32 -2.52 -10.96
N PHE A 64 -16.00 -2.59 -10.70
CA PHE A 64 -15.42 -2.12 -9.45
C PHE A 64 -14.13 -1.36 -9.71
N HIS A 65 -13.81 -0.39 -8.87
CA HIS A 65 -12.46 0.13 -8.81
C HIS A 65 -11.52 -0.91 -8.20
N ILE A 66 -10.43 -1.22 -8.90
CA ILE A 66 -9.49 -2.28 -8.49
C ILE A 66 -8.30 -1.77 -7.68
N GLY A 67 -8.25 -0.45 -7.40
CA GLY A 67 -7.17 0.15 -6.60
C GLY A 67 -5.79 -0.18 -7.15
N SER A 68 -4.87 -0.55 -6.26
CA SER A 68 -3.46 -0.76 -6.60
C SER A 68 -3.16 -1.97 -7.51
N ILE A 69 -4.12 -2.85 -7.82
CA ILE A 69 -3.94 -3.84 -8.92
C ILE A 69 -3.64 -3.11 -10.24
N SER A 70 -4.08 -1.85 -10.38
CA SER A 70 -3.76 -0.97 -11.51
C SER A 70 -2.26 -0.86 -11.80
N LYS A 71 -1.41 -1.00 -10.78
CA LYS A 71 0.05 -0.94 -10.92
C LYS A 71 0.62 -2.00 -11.83
N GLN A 72 0.02 -3.18 -11.87
CA GLN A 72 0.44 -4.24 -12.79
C GLN A 72 0.32 -3.80 -14.25
N PHE A 73 -0.76 -3.13 -14.59
CA PHE A 73 -1.03 -2.62 -15.92
C PHE A 73 -0.09 -1.47 -16.30
N THR A 74 0.17 -0.56 -15.36
CA THR A 74 1.12 0.54 -15.56
C THR A 74 2.56 0.02 -15.74
N ALA A 75 2.99 -0.94 -14.92
CA ALA A 75 4.28 -1.57 -15.07
C ALA A 75 4.41 -2.27 -16.43
N PHE A 76 3.37 -2.98 -16.85
CA PHE A 76 3.34 -3.66 -18.13
C PHE A 76 3.42 -2.67 -19.32
N ALA A 77 2.73 -1.52 -19.25
CA ALA A 77 2.85 -0.47 -20.25
C ALA A 77 4.30 0.01 -20.43
N ILE A 78 5.02 0.20 -19.32
CA ILE A 78 6.46 0.53 -19.33
C ILE A 78 7.28 -0.61 -19.95
N MET A 79 7.00 -1.88 -19.59
CA MET A 79 7.73 -3.04 -20.12
C MET A 79 7.50 -3.22 -21.63
N LEU A 80 6.28 -2.93 -22.13
CA LEU A 80 6.00 -2.90 -23.57
C LEU A 80 6.84 -1.84 -24.28
N LEU A 81 6.87 -0.62 -23.77
CA LEU A 81 7.67 0.46 -24.35
C LEU A 81 9.17 0.16 -24.31
N ALA A 82 9.63 -0.52 -23.23
CA ALA A 82 11.01 -0.98 -23.12
C ALA A 82 11.33 -2.09 -24.14
N GLN A 83 10.43 -3.07 -24.32
CA GLN A 83 10.56 -4.12 -25.34
C GLN A 83 10.59 -3.53 -26.76
N GLU A 84 9.85 -2.45 -27.01
CA GLU A 84 9.87 -1.71 -28.29
C GLU A 84 11.12 -0.80 -28.46
N GLY A 85 12.01 -0.77 -27.48
CA GLY A 85 13.22 0.06 -27.50
C GLY A 85 12.97 1.57 -27.38
N LYS A 86 11.78 1.99 -26.93
CA LYS A 86 11.39 3.41 -26.80
C LYS A 86 11.91 4.05 -25.51
N LEU A 87 12.23 3.23 -24.49
CA LEU A 87 12.85 3.65 -23.25
C LEU A 87 13.74 2.53 -22.69
N SER A 88 14.63 2.91 -21.75
CA SER A 88 15.36 1.96 -20.91
C SER A 88 14.91 2.10 -19.46
N LEU A 89 14.80 0.97 -18.73
CA LEU A 89 14.44 0.99 -17.32
C LEU A 89 15.47 1.73 -16.44
N ASP A 90 16.70 1.89 -16.93
CA ASP A 90 17.78 2.55 -16.19
C ASP A 90 17.95 4.04 -16.57
N GLN A 91 17.09 4.58 -17.45
CA GLN A 91 17.03 6.01 -17.73
C GLN A 91 16.50 6.81 -16.54
N ASP A 92 16.99 8.03 -16.38
CA ASP A 92 16.45 9.00 -15.42
C ASP A 92 15.01 9.37 -15.81
N VAL A 93 14.08 9.34 -14.85
CA VAL A 93 12.69 9.76 -15.07
C VAL A 93 12.60 11.19 -15.62
N ARG A 94 13.59 12.02 -15.34
CA ARG A 94 13.69 13.41 -15.84
C ARG A 94 13.96 13.52 -17.33
N ASP A 95 14.40 12.47 -17.99
CA ASP A 95 14.49 12.44 -19.46
C ASP A 95 13.09 12.56 -20.09
N PHE A 96 12.06 12.15 -19.34
CA PHE A 96 10.65 12.17 -19.75
C PHE A 96 9.84 13.26 -19.02
N ILE A 97 10.18 13.56 -17.75
CA ILE A 97 9.51 14.56 -16.91
C ILE A 97 10.57 15.53 -16.37
N PRO A 98 11.09 16.43 -17.22
CA PRO A 98 12.19 17.34 -16.85
C PRO A 98 11.81 18.36 -15.76
N GLU A 99 10.51 18.51 -15.48
CA GLU A 99 9.96 19.39 -14.44
C GLU A 99 10.28 18.91 -13.02
N LEU A 100 10.56 17.62 -12.85
CA LEU A 100 10.93 17.05 -11.55
C LEU A 100 12.27 17.63 -11.06
N GLU A 101 12.41 17.75 -9.74
CA GLU A 101 13.65 18.20 -9.11
C GLU A 101 14.86 17.37 -9.55
N LYS A 102 15.95 18.04 -9.90
CA LYS A 102 17.24 17.37 -10.14
C LYS A 102 17.84 16.94 -8.81
N ARG A 103 18.03 15.65 -8.63
CA ARG A 103 18.67 15.07 -7.45
C ARG A 103 20.15 14.78 -7.67
N SER A 104 20.90 14.56 -6.57
CA SER A 104 22.32 14.20 -6.62
C SER A 104 22.57 12.86 -7.34
N ALA A 105 21.63 11.91 -7.20
CA ALA A 105 21.60 10.66 -7.96
C ALA A 105 20.31 10.57 -8.77
N PRO A 106 20.34 10.01 -10.00
CA PRO A 106 19.17 9.89 -10.84
C PRO A 106 18.12 8.97 -10.21
N VAL A 107 16.85 9.34 -10.37
CA VAL A 107 15.72 8.46 -10.09
C VAL A 107 15.34 7.78 -11.40
N THR A 108 15.62 6.48 -11.53
CA THR A 108 15.38 5.75 -12.78
C THR A 108 13.95 5.21 -12.84
N ILE A 109 13.50 4.82 -14.05
CA ILE A 109 12.24 4.13 -14.27
C ILE A 109 12.18 2.86 -13.43
N ARG A 110 13.29 2.10 -13.32
CA ARG A 110 13.40 0.92 -12.46
C ARG A 110 13.17 1.24 -10.98
N HIS A 111 13.65 2.37 -10.48
CA HIS A 111 13.41 2.79 -9.10
C HIS A 111 11.92 3.05 -8.84
N LEU A 112 11.19 3.61 -9.81
CA LEU A 112 9.74 3.83 -9.70
C LEU A 112 8.99 2.49 -9.68
N LEU A 113 9.30 1.58 -10.62
CA LEU A 113 8.69 0.24 -10.71
C LEU A 113 8.85 -0.58 -9.44
N ASN A 114 9.99 -0.43 -8.75
CA ASN A 114 10.39 -1.24 -7.61
C ASN A 114 10.13 -0.57 -6.26
N HIS A 115 9.48 0.60 -6.23
CA HIS A 115 9.25 1.36 -4.99
C HIS A 115 10.55 1.74 -4.24
N THR A 116 11.61 2.03 -4.99
CA THR A 116 12.93 2.39 -4.43
C THR A 116 13.37 3.80 -4.81
N SER A 117 12.45 4.64 -5.27
CA SER A 117 12.74 6.00 -5.74
C SER A 117 13.06 6.99 -4.62
N GLY A 118 12.52 6.78 -3.42
CA GLY A 118 12.58 7.73 -2.31
C GLY A 118 11.77 8.99 -2.53
N LEU A 119 10.89 9.04 -3.53
CA LEU A 119 9.94 10.12 -3.71
C LEU A 119 8.89 10.11 -2.58
N ARG A 120 8.43 11.30 -2.18
CA ARG A 120 7.35 11.41 -1.20
C ARG A 120 6.04 10.89 -1.77
N GLU A 121 5.24 10.28 -0.91
CA GLU A 121 4.01 9.59 -1.29
C GLU A 121 2.85 10.55 -1.50
N GLU A 122 2.10 10.37 -2.58
CA GLU A 122 0.94 11.16 -2.96
C GLU A 122 -0.07 11.33 -1.82
N ASN A 123 -0.52 10.22 -1.24
CA ASN A 123 -1.56 10.26 -0.20
C ASN A 123 -1.12 11.08 1.01
N GLY A 124 0.16 10.97 1.40
CA GLY A 124 0.72 11.78 2.47
C GLY A 124 0.75 13.27 2.12
N LEU A 125 1.11 13.62 0.89
CA LEU A 125 1.12 15.00 0.42
C LEU A 125 -0.30 15.58 0.34
N LEU A 126 -1.25 14.80 -0.19
CA LEU A 126 -2.67 15.19 -0.28
C LEU A 126 -3.29 15.40 1.11
N LEU A 127 -3.04 14.49 2.06
CA LEU A 127 -3.52 14.62 3.44
C LEU A 127 -3.03 15.91 4.10
N LEU A 128 -1.77 16.30 3.87
CA LEU A 128 -1.23 17.55 4.43
C LEU A 128 -1.95 18.80 3.89
N ILE A 129 -2.43 18.78 2.66
CA ILE A 129 -3.21 19.88 2.07
C ILE A 129 -4.73 19.72 2.27
N GLY A 130 -5.16 18.76 3.12
CA GLY A 130 -6.57 18.53 3.46
C GLY A 130 -7.37 17.80 2.37
N GLN A 131 -6.69 17.12 1.43
CA GLN A 131 -7.33 16.36 0.36
C GLN A 131 -7.29 14.85 0.67
N THR A 132 -8.32 14.15 0.20
CA THR A 132 -8.46 12.69 0.33
C THR A 132 -8.99 12.11 -0.99
N GLU A 133 -9.18 10.80 -1.07
CA GLU A 133 -9.83 10.17 -2.22
C GLU A 133 -11.26 10.67 -2.47
N ALA A 134 -11.92 11.26 -1.45
CA ALA A 134 -13.22 11.93 -1.58
C ALA A 134 -13.14 13.36 -2.18
N THR A 135 -11.94 13.86 -2.45
CA THR A 135 -11.72 15.15 -3.10
C THR A 135 -11.53 14.93 -4.60
N PRO A 136 -12.23 15.67 -5.46
CA PRO A 136 -12.00 15.61 -6.91
C PRO A 136 -10.59 16.07 -7.24
N THR A 137 -9.69 15.12 -7.50
CA THR A 137 -8.29 15.37 -7.86
C THR A 137 -8.00 14.73 -9.20
N THR A 138 -7.41 15.47 -10.13
CA THR A 138 -6.99 14.95 -11.44
C THR A 138 -5.52 14.52 -11.42
N ALA A 139 -5.10 13.74 -12.43
CA ALA A 139 -3.70 13.35 -12.58
C ALA A 139 -2.76 14.56 -12.76
N ASP A 140 -3.20 15.60 -13.49
CA ASP A 140 -2.42 16.83 -13.67
C ASP A 140 -2.20 17.58 -12.35
N GLN A 141 -3.25 17.67 -11.50
CA GLN A 141 -3.12 18.28 -10.17
C GLN A 141 -2.16 17.50 -9.27
N ALA A 142 -2.18 16.17 -9.34
CA ALA A 142 -1.22 15.34 -8.62
C ALA A 142 0.20 15.52 -9.17
N LEU A 143 0.39 15.56 -10.49
CA LEU A 143 1.68 15.83 -11.13
C LEU A 143 2.24 17.19 -10.70
N ASP A 144 1.43 18.24 -10.70
CA ASP A 144 1.80 19.57 -10.22
C ASP A 144 2.30 19.56 -8.76
N LEU A 145 1.70 18.73 -7.92
CA LEU A 145 2.13 18.55 -6.54
C LEU A 145 3.51 17.87 -6.48
N PHE A 146 3.75 16.85 -7.33
CA PHE A 146 5.01 16.10 -7.35
C PHE A 146 6.18 16.94 -7.88
N VAL A 147 5.99 17.70 -8.93
CA VAL A 147 7.07 18.53 -9.53
C VAL A 147 7.50 19.68 -8.63
N ARG A 148 6.63 20.13 -7.73
CA ARG A 148 6.99 21.15 -6.72
C ARG A 148 7.79 20.60 -5.55
N GLN A 149 7.82 19.26 -5.32
CA GLN A 149 8.54 18.71 -4.18
C GLN A 149 10.04 18.97 -4.26
N ARG A 150 10.63 19.27 -3.10
CA ARG A 150 12.08 19.40 -2.92
C ARG A 150 12.54 18.33 -1.94
N GLY A 151 13.64 17.65 -2.28
CA GLY A 151 14.11 16.49 -1.51
C GLY A 151 13.19 15.28 -1.61
N GLY A 152 13.30 14.35 -0.67
CA GLY A 152 12.53 13.12 -0.63
C GLY A 152 12.69 12.41 0.71
N ASN A 153 12.16 11.18 0.81
CA ASN A 153 12.22 10.38 2.01
C ASN A 153 13.61 9.73 2.21
N PHE A 154 14.30 9.38 1.10
CA PHE A 154 15.61 8.74 1.05
C PHE A 154 16.22 8.83 -0.36
N ASN A 155 17.46 8.38 -0.53
CA ASN A 155 18.10 8.35 -1.84
C ASN A 155 17.63 7.16 -2.67
N ALA A 156 17.49 7.37 -3.99
CA ALA A 156 17.05 6.32 -4.91
C ALA A 156 17.94 5.06 -4.79
N GLY A 157 17.32 3.88 -4.69
CA GLY A 157 17.98 2.59 -4.53
C GLY A 157 18.39 2.23 -3.10
N GLU A 158 18.24 3.12 -2.11
CA GLU A 158 18.68 2.89 -0.73
C GLU A 158 17.82 1.84 -0.01
N ARG A 159 16.52 1.92 -0.17
CA ARG A 159 15.56 0.99 0.41
C ARG A 159 14.27 0.92 -0.40
N GLN A 160 13.43 -0.05 -0.07
CA GLN A 160 12.08 -0.16 -0.62
C GLN A 160 11.07 0.52 0.31
N GLU A 161 10.24 1.39 -0.25
CA GLU A 161 9.13 2.05 0.43
C GLU A 161 8.02 2.28 -0.60
N TYR A 162 6.86 1.66 -0.38
CA TYR A 162 5.73 1.69 -1.32
C TYR A 162 5.38 3.12 -1.75
N SER A 163 5.16 3.34 -3.05
CA SER A 163 4.89 4.65 -3.60
C SER A 163 3.85 4.63 -4.72
N ASN A 164 2.73 5.35 -4.51
CA ASN A 164 1.77 5.65 -5.56
C ASN A 164 2.32 6.71 -6.51
N THR A 165 3.03 7.72 -5.98
CA THR A 165 3.69 8.76 -6.77
C THR A 165 4.54 8.16 -7.89
N GLY A 166 5.32 7.12 -7.59
CA GLY A 166 6.15 6.44 -8.60
C GLY A 166 5.32 5.91 -9.77
N TYR A 167 4.18 5.30 -9.50
CA TYR A 167 3.32 4.71 -10.53
C TYR A 167 2.48 5.73 -11.30
N GLN A 168 2.13 6.85 -10.70
CA GLN A 168 1.53 7.96 -11.45
C GLN A 168 2.53 8.60 -12.41
N LEU A 169 3.79 8.77 -11.99
CA LEU A 169 4.86 9.22 -12.88
C LEU A 169 5.12 8.21 -14.01
N LEU A 170 5.02 6.89 -13.77
CA LEU A 170 5.13 5.88 -14.82
C LEU A 170 3.98 5.95 -15.85
N ALA A 171 2.76 6.28 -15.41
CA ALA A 171 1.65 6.53 -16.33
C ALA A 171 1.91 7.79 -17.18
N GLU A 172 2.43 8.85 -16.61
CA GLU A 172 2.85 10.06 -17.32
C GLU A 172 3.98 9.76 -18.32
N VAL A 173 5.00 8.99 -17.90
CA VAL A 173 6.07 8.53 -18.80
C VAL A 173 5.49 7.73 -19.97
N THR A 174 4.53 6.84 -19.69
CA THR A 174 3.84 6.07 -20.75
C THR A 174 3.17 6.99 -21.76
N ALA A 175 2.44 8.01 -21.30
CA ALA A 175 1.78 8.98 -22.18
C ALA A 175 2.79 9.77 -23.01
N ARG A 176 3.84 10.31 -22.42
CA ARG A 176 4.86 11.10 -23.12
C ARG A 176 5.66 10.29 -24.14
N VAL A 177 6.04 9.07 -23.80
CA VAL A 177 6.82 8.20 -24.69
C VAL A 177 5.98 7.64 -25.83
N SER A 178 4.72 7.28 -25.58
CA SER A 178 3.82 6.75 -26.61
C SER A 178 3.20 7.83 -27.50
N GLY A 179 3.11 9.07 -27.01
CA GLY A 179 2.39 10.17 -27.65
C GLY A 179 0.86 10.01 -27.58
N GLN A 180 0.37 9.16 -26.68
CA GLN A 180 -1.07 8.93 -26.45
C GLN A 180 -1.41 9.14 -24.97
N PRO A 181 -2.59 9.66 -24.61
CA PRO A 181 -3.09 9.62 -23.24
C PRO A 181 -3.02 8.21 -22.65
N PHE A 182 -2.74 8.11 -21.36
CA PHE A 182 -2.54 6.81 -20.71
C PHE A 182 -3.77 5.89 -20.81
N ASP A 183 -4.97 6.43 -20.68
CA ASP A 183 -6.23 5.69 -20.82
C ASP A 183 -6.42 5.15 -22.26
N GLU A 184 -6.11 5.94 -23.27
CA GLU A 184 -6.15 5.51 -24.67
C GLU A 184 -5.09 4.44 -24.97
N PHE A 185 -3.87 4.60 -24.42
CA PHE A 185 -2.82 3.60 -24.53
C PHE A 185 -3.27 2.26 -23.91
N MET A 186 -3.79 2.29 -22.71
CA MET A 186 -4.27 1.07 -22.04
C MET A 186 -5.42 0.42 -22.81
N GLN A 187 -6.36 1.19 -23.33
CA GLN A 187 -7.47 0.68 -24.10
C GLN A 187 -7.01 0.02 -25.40
N SER A 188 -6.13 0.66 -26.16
CA SER A 188 -5.70 0.18 -27.46
C SER A 188 -4.68 -0.94 -27.39
N ARG A 189 -3.82 -0.96 -26.36
CA ARG A 189 -2.68 -1.87 -26.27
C ARG A 189 -2.89 -3.05 -25.32
N VAL A 190 -3.83 -2.95 -24.37
CA VAL A 190 -4.04 -3.95 -23.32
C VAL A 190 -5.49 -4.41 -23.26
N PHE A 191 -6.42 -3.54 -22.89
CA PHE A 191 -7.80 -3.96 -22.61
C PHE A 191 -8.52 -4.47 -23.87
N GLY A 192 -8.45 -3.73 -24.96
CA GLY A 192 -9.06 -4.12 -26.24
C GLY A 192 -8.54 -5.46 -26.75
N PRO A 193 -7.21 -5.63 -26.95
CA PRO A 193 -6.62 -6.89 -27.43
C PRO A 193 -6.91 -8.09 -26.53
N LEU A 194 -7.03 -7.91 -25.19
CA LEU A 194 -7.38 -8.98 -24.25
C LEU A 194 -8.90 -9.24 -24.15
N GLY A 195 -9.74 -8.44 -24.80
CA GLY A 195 -11.19 -8.52 -24.66
C GLY A 195 -11.68 -8.20 -23.25
N MET A 196 -10.96 -7.32 -22.50
CA MET A 196 -11.32 -6.84 -21.18
C MET A 196 -12.38 -5.75 -21.27
N THR A 197 -13.59 -6.13 -21.65
CA THR A 197 -14.68 -5.21 -22.03
C THR A 197 -15.27 -4.42 -20.85
N HIS A 198 -14.99 -4.83 -19.62
CA HIS A 198 -15.42 -4.15 -18.40
C HIS A 198 -14.31 -3.28 -17.80
N SER A 199 -13.14 -3.20 -18.46
CA SER A 199 -11.95 -2.55 -17.94
C SER A 199 -11.63 -1.26 -18.70
N PHE A 200 -11.33 -0.21 -17.95
CA PHE A 200 -10.87 1.08 -18.49
C PHE A 200 -10.19 1.90 -17.39
N VAL A 201 -9.44 2.93 -17.77
CA VAL A 201 -8.88 3.92 -16.86
C VAL A 201 -9.89 5.05 -16.67
N ARG A 202 -10.28 5.34 -15.42
CA ARG A 202 -11.07 6.52 -15.08
C ARG A 202 -10.14 7.74 -15.00
N SER A 203 -10.10 8.54 -16.05
CA SER A 203 -9.26 9.73 -16.18
C SER A 203 -9.96 11.05 -15.86
N ASP A 204 -11.30 11.06 -15.79
CA ASP A 204 -12.12 12.23 -15.41
C ASP A 204 -13.00 11.88 -14.19
N PRO A 205 -12.96 12.65 -13.09
CA PRO A 205 -13.81 12.42 -11.92
C PRO A 205 -15.33 12.56 -12.24
N ARG A 206 -15.68 13.22 -13.33
CA ARG A 206 -17.08 13.42 -13.77
C ARG A 206 -17.58 12.32 -14.71
N GLN A 207 -16.71 11.36 -15.09
CA GLN A 207 -17.08 10.29 -16.01
C GLN A 207 -18.24 9.47 -15.43
N ILE A 208 -19.32 9.35 -16.21
CA ILE A 208 -20.43 8.45 -15.90
C ILE A 208 -20.01 7.04 -16.27
N ILE A 209 -20.14 6.12 -15.31
CA ILE A 209 -19.75 4.72 -15.47
C ILE A 209 -20.98 3.85 -15.21
N ASP A 210 -21.39 3.12 -16.23
CA ASP A 210 -22.52 2.19 -16.11
C ASP A 210 -22.13 0.97 -15.27
N ASN A 211 -23.05 0.49 -14.45
CA ASN A 211 -22.91 -0.72 -13.63
C ASN A 211 -21.71 -0.70 -12.67
N VAL A 212 -21.23 0.47 -12.26
CA VAL A 212 -20.20 0.54 -11.22
C VAL A 212 -20.83 0.42 -9.84
N ALA A 213 -20.24 -0.40 -8.98
CA ALA A 213 -20.65 -0.49 -7.58
C ALA A 213 -20.36 0.83 -6.84
N VAL A 214 -21.19 1.14 -5.85
CA VAL A 214 -20.91 2.17 -4.83
C VAL A 214 -20.06 1.55 -3.75
N SER A 215 -19.11 2.29 -3.19
CA SER A 215 -18.27 1.78 -2.11
C SER A 215 -18.66 2.31 -0.74
N TYR A 216 -18.41 1.52 0.31
CA TYR A 216 -18.93 1.76 1.64
C TYR A 216 -17.87 1.55 2.73
N ASP A 217 -17.98 2.32 3.82
CA ASP A 217 -17.29 2.13 5.08
C ASP A 217 -18.26 1.63 6.16
N PRO A 218 -17.83 0.74 7.08
CA PRO A 218 -18.62 0.43 8.27
C PRO A 218 -18.93 1.70 9.08
N ALA A 219 -20.18 1.84 9.51
CA ALA A 219 -20.63 3.00 10.30
C ALA A 219 -21.68 2.56 11.33
N GLY A 220 -21.32 2.56 12.61
CA GLY A 220 -22.18 2.06 13.68
C GLY A 220 -22.58 0.61 13.44
N ALA A 221 -23.91 0.34 13.39
CA ALA A 221 -24.44 -1.00 13.09
C ALA A 221 -24.70 -1.24 11.57
N GLY A 222 -24.21 -0.37 10.69
CA GLY A 222 -24.47 -0.43 9.25
C GLY A 222 -23.29 0.11 8.44
N PHE A 223 -23.59 0.79 7.34
CA PHE A 223 -22.61 1.30 6.40
C PHE A 223 -22.88 2.76 6.05
N ALA A 224 -21.82 3.50 5.77
CA ALA A 224 -21.86 4.81 5.16
C ALA A 224 -21.22 4.77 3.77
N ASN A 225 -21.63 5.68 2.90
CA ASN A 225 -21.00 5.82 1.59
C ASN A 225 -19.54 6.27 1.74
N ALA A 226 -18.63 5.60 1.06
CA ALA A 226 -17.20 5.94 0.97
C ALA A 226 -16.92 6.55 -0.41
N PRO A 227 -17.09 7.87 -0.59
CA PRO A 227 -17.00 8.48 -1.91
C PRO A 227 -15.59 8.41 -2.47
N LEU A 228 -15.45 7.99 -3.73
CA LEU A 228 -14.22 8.00 -4.50
C LEU A 228 -14.36 9.01 -5.64
N LEU A 229 -13.91 10.23 -5.42
CA LEU A 229 -13.98 11.33 -6.39
C LEU A 229 -12.62 11.61 -7.06
N SER A 230 -11.52 11.17 -6.48
CA SER A 230 -10.21 11.24 -7.13
C SER A 230 -10.20 10.46 -8.45
N ALA A 231 -9.61 11.04 -9.49
CA ALA A 231 -9.38 10.42 -10.80
C ALA A 231 -7.88 10.42 -11.14
N THR A 232 -7.03 10.25 -10.14
CA THR A 232 -5.61 9.95 -10.34
C THR A 232 -5.48 8.51 -10.84
N TYR A 233 -4.51 8.26 -11.73
CA TYR A 233 -4.32 6.95 -12.34
C TYR A 233 -2.84 6.54 -12.41
N GLY A 234 -2.61 5.30 -12.83
CA GLY A 234 -1.29 4.68 -12.86
C GLY A 234 -1.02 3.87 -11.59
N SER A 235 -1.12 4.46 -10.42
CA SER A 235 -1.08 3.75 -9.13
C SER A 235 -2.41 3.08 -8.78
N THR A 236 -3.50 3.64 -9.28
CA THR A 236 -4.92 3.31 -9.10
C THR A 236 -5.67 3.70 -10.38
N GLY A 237 -6.98 3.93 -10.31
CA GLY A 237 -7.78 4.55 -11.37
C GLY A 237 -8.35 3.58 -12.40
N ILE A 238 -7.99 2.30 -12.38
CA ILE A 238 -8.63 1.30 -13.25
C ILE A 238 -9.91 0.81 -12.60
N VAL A 239 -10.98 0.82 -13.39
CA VAL A 239 -12.23 0.11 -13.15
C VAL A 239 -12.19 -1.19 -13.92
N SER A 240 -12.62 -2.32 -13.33
CA SER A 240 -12.55 -3.64 -13.95
C SER A 240 -13.61 -4.59 -13.36
N HIS A 241 -13.50 -5.85 -13.76
CA HIS A 241 -14.35 -6.97 -13.35
C HIS A 241 -13.47 -8.22 -13.08
N PRO A 242 -13.83 -9.14 -12.16
CA PRO A 242 -13.02 -10.34 -11.90
C PRO A 242 -12.68 -11.16 -13.14
N ARG A 243 -13.60 -11.36 -14.07
CA ARG A 243 -13.32 -12.08 -15.34
C ARG A 243 -12.22 -11.41 -16.16
N ASP A 244 -12.21 -10.07 -16.21
CA ASP A 244 -11.18 -9.35 -16.93
C ASP A 244 -9.82 -9.47 -16.25
N LEU A 245 -9.80 -9.47 -14.91
CA LEU A 245 -8.57 -9.74 -14.16
C LEU A 245 -8.03 -11.16 -14.39
N LEU A 246 -8.90 -12.16 -14.60
CA LEU A 246 -8.46 -13.51 -14.97
C LEU A 246 -7.88 -13.56 -16.39
N ARG A 247 -8.45 -12.81 -17.37
CA ARG A 247 -7.84 -12.66 -18.70
C ARG A 247 -6.46 -12.03 -18.63
N TRP A 248 -6.32 -11.00 -17.79
CA TRP A 248 -5.03 -10.38 -17.51
C TRP A 248 -4.03 -11.37 -16.89
N ALA A 249 -4.43 -12.13 -15.88
CA ALA A 249 -3.61 -13.16 -15.25
C ALA A 249 -3.15 -14.23 -16.26
N HIS A 250 -4.04 -14.66 -17.17
CA HIS A 250 -3.70 -15.60 -18.23
C HIS A 250 -2.69 -15.01 -19.21
N ALA A 251 -2.84 -13.74 -19.60
CA ALA A 251 -1.87 -13.06 -20.47
C ALA A 251 -0.48 -12.98 -19.84
N LEU A 252 -0.39 -12.73 -18.53
CA LEU A 252 0.87 -12.75 -17.79
C LEU A 252 1.50 -14.15 -17.67
N ASN A 253 0.73 -15.20 -17.86
CA ASN A 253 1.24 -16.58 -17.88
C ASN A 253 1.63 -17.04 -19.28
N SER A 254 0.84 -16.68 -20.31
CA SER A 254 1.04 -17.12 -21.70
C SER A 254 2.10 -16.29 -22.44
N GLY A 255 2.32 -15.04 -22.06
CA GLY A 255 3.18 -14.10 -22.78
C GLY A 255 2.57 -13.56 -24.08
N GLU A 256 1.24 -13.66 -24.23
CA GLU A 256 0.53 -13.21 -25.43
C GLU A 256 -0.61 -12.23 -25.12
N ILE A 257 -0.74 -11.19 -25.93
CA ILE A 257 -1.86 -10.25 -25.90
C ILE A 257 -2.38 -10.03 -27.33
N GLY A 258 -3.63 -10.43 -27.58
CA GLY A 258 -4.27 -10.24 -28.87
C GLY A 258 -3.49 -10.84 -30.05
N GLY A 259 -2.80 -11.97 -29.84
CA GLY A 259 -1.94 -12.61 -30.82
C GLY A 259 -0.57 -11.95 -31.03
N SER A 260 -0.26 -10.90 -30.27
CA SER A 260 1.08 -10.27 -30.27
C SER A 260 1.97 -10.92 -29.22
N ASP A 261 3.22 -11.22 -29.58
CA ASP A 261 4.25 -11.70 -28.65
C ASP A 261 4.69 -10.55 -27.71
N VAL A 262 4.37 -10.71 -26.44
CA VAL A 262 4.78 -9.81 -25.37
C VAL A 262 5.59 -10.55 -24.29
N SER A 263 6.14 -11.71 -24.66
CA SER A 263 6.88 -12.59 -23.74
C SER A 263 8.06 -11.89 -23.06
N GLY A 264 8.76 -11.00 -23.77
CA GLY A 264 9.82 -10.18 -23.19
C GLY A 264 9.32 -9.22 -22.11
N ALA A 265 8.19 -8.55 -22.34
CA ALA A 265 7.58 -7.66 -21.34
C ALA A 265 7.07 -8.48 -20.13
N VAL A 266 6.44 -9.63 -20.37
CA VAL A 266 5.96 -10.53 -19.30
C VAL A 266 7.11 -11.09 -18.48
N ALA A 267 8.20 -11.53 -19.10
CA ALA A 267 9.40 -11.99 -18.42
C ALA A 267 10.03 -10.88 -17.54
N ALA A 268 10.04 -9.64 -18.05
CA ALA A 268 10.48 -8.48 -17.28
C ALA A 268 9.56 -8.20 -16.09
N MET A 269 8.23 -8.35 -16.23
CA MET A 269 7.27 -8.26 -15.14
C MET A 269 7.54 -9.28 -14.02
N ALA A 270 7.91 -10.51 -14.36
CA ALA A 270 8.19 -11.59 -13.42
C ALA A 270 9.59 -11.51 -12.79
N SER A 271 10.42 -10.54 -13.19
CA SER A 271 11.77 -10.39 -12.63
C SER A 271 11.71 -9.79 -11.22
N ARG A 272 12.47 -10.39 -10.29
CA ARG A 272 12.61 -9.87 -8.92
C ARG A 272 13.91 -9.08 -8.80
N SER A 273 13.79 -7.80 -8.46
CA SER A 273 14.93 -6.92 -8.23
C SER A 273 15.53 -7.11 -6.83
N THR A 274 16.80 -6.71 -6.68
CA THR A 274 17.52 -6.73 -5.40
C THR A 274 18.01 -5.33 -5.04
N LEU A 275 18.08 -5.02 -3.75
CA LEU A 275 18.77 -3.83 -3.25
C LEU A 275 20.28 -4.03 -3.28
N PRO A 276 21.08 -2.94 -3.25
CA PRO A 276 22.49 -3.01 -2.91
C PRO A 276 22.66 -3.79 -1.59
N GLY A 277 23.51 -4.83 -1.59
CA GLY A 277 23.63 -5.76 -0.46
C GLY A 277 22.88 -7.09 -0.64
N GLY A 278 22.20 -7.30 -1.78
CA GLY A 278 21.68 -8.61 -2.20
C GLY A 278 20.30 -8.97 -1.66
N ARG A 279 19.65 -8.11 -0.84
CA ARG A 279 18.29 -8.36 -0.34
C ARG A 279 17.29 -8.28 -1.49
N ARG A 280 16.55 -9.35 -1.73
CA ARG A 280 15.47 -9.37 -2.73
C ARG A 280 14.30 -8.51 -2.31
N LEU A 281 13.69 -7.84 -3.28
CA LEU A 281 12.48 -7.04 -3.08
C LEU A 281 11.25 -7.96 -3.08
N ILE A 282 10.29 -7.64 -2.21
CA ILE A 282 9.01 -8.35 -2.10
C ILE A 282 8.00 -7.83 -3.13
N ALA A 283 8.06 -6.54 -3.45
CA ALA A 283 7.18 -5.89 -4.41
C ALA A 283 8.02 -5.34 -5.57
N THR A 284 7.78 -5.82 -6.78
CA THR A 284 8.46 -5.39 -7.99
C THR A 284 7.48 -5.35 -9.16
N ASN A 285 7.61 -4.34 -10.02
CA ASN A 285 6.84 -4.29 -11.27
C ASN A 285 5.32 -4.43 -11.07
N GLY A 286 4.78 -3.84 -9.98
CA GLY A 286 3.35 -3.89 -9.66
C GLY A 286 2.84 -5.23 -9.16
N GLN A 287 3.72 -6.13 -8.75
CA GLN A 287 3.39 -7.45 -8.21
C GLN A 287 4.18 -7.73 -6.94
N GLU A 288 3.62 -8.56 -6.07
CA GLU A 288 4.26 -9.13 -4.89
C GLU A 288 4.48 -10.62 -5.12
N TYR A 289 5.71 -11.07 -4.91
CA TYR A 289 6.06 -12.49 -4.96
C TYR A 289 5.93 -13.10 -3.57
N ARG A 290 5.39 -14.32 -3.53
CA ARG A 290 5.36 -15.15 -2.33
C ARG A 290 5.43 -16.63 -2.71
N ASN A 291 6.15 -17.43 -1.91
CA ASN A 291 5.92 -18.87 -1.89
C ASN A 291 4.76 -19.14 -0.93
N PHE A 292 3.71 -19.76 -1.41
CA PHE A 292 2.54 -20.13 -0.62
C PHE A 292 2.49 -21.65 -0.51
N ARG A 293 2.98 -22.18 0.61
CA ARG A 293 2.98 -23.62 0.92
C ARG A 293 3.47 -24.47 -0.26
N GLY A 294 4.68 -24.14 -0.74
CA GLY A 294 5.34 -24.83 -1.86
C GLY A 294 5.01 -24.31 -3.26
N LEU A 295 4.02 -23.44 -3.40
CA LEU A 295 3.64 -22.88 -4.70
C LEU A 295 4.11 -21.43 -4.87
N ASP A 296 4.75 -21.15 -5.97
CA ASP A 296 5.15 -19.79 -6.33
C ASP A 296 3.96 -18.97 -6.77
N THR A 297 3.74 -17.85 -6.10
CA THR A 297 2.62 -16.95 -6.36
C THR A 297 3.07 -15.54 -6.68
N TRP A 298 2.31 -14.89 -7.54
CA TRP A 298 2.36 -13.45 -7.78
C TRP A 298 1.00 -12.84 -7.48
N SER A 299 0.99 -11.77 -6.71
CA SER A 299 -0.26 -11.15 -6.29
C SER A 299 -0.15 -9.63 -6.24
N HIS A 300 -1.26 -8.97 -6.14
CA HIS A 300 -1.36 -7.59 -5.67
C HIS A 300 -2.74 -7.32 -5.10
N GLY A 301 -2.78 -6.59 -3.99
CA GLY A 301 -4.03 -6.11 -3.40
C GLY A 301 -4.36 -4.70 -3.86
N GLY A 302 -5.65 -4.35 -3.93
CA GLY A 302 -6.14 -3.01 -4.18
C GLY A 302 -6.98 -2.47 -3.03
N SER A 303 -6.80 -1.20 -2.69
CA SER A 303 -7.63 -0.45 -1.75
C SER A 303 -7.78 0.96 -2.30
N THR A 304 -9.02 1.43 -2.48
CA THR A 304 -9.33 2.80 -2.89
C THR A 304 -10.79 3.09 -2.54
N GLY A 305 -11.08 4.22 -1.88
CA GLY A 305 -12.36 4.39 -1.22
C GLY A 305 -12.71 3.19 -0.36
N GLY A 306 -13.96 2.74 -0.41
CA GLY A 306 -14.40 1.49 0.23
C GLY A 306 -14.09 0.22 -0.57
N PHE A 307 -13.52 0.30 -1.78
CA PHE A 307 -13.21 -0.89 -2.57
C PHE A 307 -11.99 -1.64 -2.05
N ARG A 308 -12.07 -2.98 -2.06
CA ARG A 308 -11.01 -3.91 -1.69
C ARG A 308 -10.92 -5.00 -2.75
N SER A 309 -9.77 -5.18 -3.35
CA SER A 309 -9.56 -6.17 -4.41
C SER A 309 -8.27 -6.96 -4.18
N PHE A 310 -8.21 -8.17 -4.69
CA PHE A 310 -7.02 -8.99 -4.69
C PHE A 310 -6.97 -9.85 -5.95
N LEU A 311 -5.81 -9.88 -6.59
CA LEU A 311 -5.51 -10.80 -7.68
C LEU A 311 -4.34 -11.66 -7.23
N LEU A 312 -4.58 -12.98 -7.15
CA LEU A 312 -3.59 -14.01 -6.87
C LEU A 312 -3.39 -14.86 -8.12
N ARG A 313 -2.14 -15.11 -8.47
CA ARG A 313 -1.75 -15.94 -9.60
C ARG A 313 -0.73 -16.97 -9.14
N VAL A 314 -1.05 -18.25 -9.27
CA VAL A 314 -0.14 -19.37 -9.07
C VAL A 314 0.51 -19.70 -10.39
N THR A 315 1.83 -19.65 -10.44
CA THR A 315 2.60 -20.02 -11.64
C THR A 315 2.96 -21.49 -11.59
N ASP A 316 2.95 -22.13 -12.75
CA ASP A 316 3.36 -23.52 -12.93
C ASP A 316 3.94 -23.68 -14.34
N GLU A 317 4.92 -24.56 -14.50
CA GLU A 317 5.49 -24.89 -15.83
C GLU A 317 4.47 -25.56 -16.74
N GLN A 318 3.48 -26.25 -16.15
CA GLN A 318 2.37 -26.87 -16.87
C GLN A 318 1.21 -25.87 -16.97
N PRO A 319 0.85 -25.38 -18.17
CA PRO A 319 -0.17 -24.35 -18.31
C PRO A 319 -1.55 -24.72 -17.74
N ASP A 320 -1.92 -25.98 -17.78
CA ASP A 320 -3.17 -26.52 -17.25
C ASP A 320 -3.23 -26.53 -15.72
N LYS A 321 -2.10 -26.36 -15.03
CA LYS A 321 -1.99 -26.24 -13.58
C LYS A 321 -1.91 -24.80 -13.08
N GLN A 322 -1.82 -23.84 -13.97
CA GLN A 322 -1.81 -22.43 -13.58
C GLN A 322 -3.18 -22.03 -13.04
N VAL A 323 -3.20 -21.35 -11.89
CA VAL A 323 -4.44 -20.90 -11.25
C VAL A 323 -4.40 -19.39 -11.09
N ALA A 324 -5.54 -18.75 -11.32
CA ALA A 324 -5.72 -17.35 -10.92
C ALA A 324 -7.03 -17.17 -10.16
N ILE A 325 -6.97 -16.34 -9.12
CA ILE A 325 -8.09 -16.00 -8.23
C ILE A 325 -8.21 -14.48 -8.21
N ALA A 326 -9.37 -13.98 -8.60
CA ALA A 326 -9.72 -12.58 -8.54
C ALA A 326 -10.87 -12.37 -7.55
N VAL A 327 -10.66 -11.49 -6.56
CA VAL A 327 -11.64 -11.16 -5.53
C VAL A 327 -11.78 -9.65 -5.45
N ILE A 328 -13.01 -9.15 -5.48
CA ILE A 328 -13.30 -7.72 -5.35
C ILE A 328 -14.52 -7.54 -4.44
N GLY A 329 -14.41 -6.60 -3.48
CA GLY A 329 -15.52 -6.18 -2.63
C GLY A 329 -15.67 -4.66 -2.63
N ASN A 330 -16.87 -4.18 -2.31
CA ASN A 330 -17.20 -2.76 -2.22
C ASN A 330 -17.41 -2.28 -0.77
N ARG A 331 -16.73 -2.92 0.20
CA ARG A 331 -16.68 -2.53 1.61
C ARG A 331 -15.24 -2.49 2.15
N SER A 332 -14.93 -1.44 2.92
CA SER A 332 -13.54 -1.16 3.32
C SER A 332 -12.96 -2.11 4.37
N ASP A 333 -13.80 -2.80 5.14
CA ASP A 333 -13.44 -3.81 6.14
C ASP A 333 -13.23 -5.21 5.56
N PHE A 334 -13.42 -5.40 4.25
CA PHE A 334 -13.20 -6.69 3.60
C PHE A 334 -11.71 -7.07 3.58
N LEU A 335 -11.36 -8.16 4.25
CA LEU A 335 -10.01 -8.69 4.36
C LEU A 335 -9.61 -9.45 3.09
N LYS A 336 -9.58 -8.76 1.97
CA LYS A 336 -9.42 -9.24 0.60
C LYS A 336 -8.31 -10.28 0.38
N ALA A 337 -7.15 -10.08 1.00
CA ALA A 337 -6.03 -11.00 0.80
C ALA A 337 -6.18 -12.27 1.64
N ALA A 338 -6.65 -12.17 2.90
CA ALA A 338 -6.97 -13.34 3.71
C ALA A 338 -7.99 -14.20 2.97
N PHE A 339 -9.09 -13.59 2.54
CA PHE A 339 -10.12 -14.29 1.79
C PHE A 339 -9.61 -14.94 0.50
N ALA A 340 -8.74 -14.27 -0.26
CA ALA A 340 -8.17 -14.84 -1.49
C ALA A 340 -7.25 -16.05 -1.21
N PHE A 341 -6.53 -16.06 -0.10
CA PHE A 341 -5.74 -17.21 0.32
C PHE A 341 -6.62 -18.33 0.87
N ASP A 342 -7.73 -18.03 1.58
CA ASP A 342 -8.72 -19.05 1.98
C ASP A 342 -9.34 -19.72 0.75
N VAL A 343 -9.64 -18.95 -0.31
CA VAL A 343 -10.05 -19.50 -1.62
C VAL A 343 -8.95 -20.39 -2.21
N ALA A 344 -7.69 -19.94 -2.15
CA ALA A 344 -6.55 -20.71 -2.66
C ALA A 344 -6.35 -22.02 -1.91
N GLU A 345 -6.57 -22.06 -0.59
CA GLU A 345 -6.52 -23.29 0.20
C GLU A 345 -7.58 -24.33 -0.25
N ILE A 346 -8.77 -23.88 -0.60
CA ILE A 346 -9.82 -24.76 -1.13
C ILE A 346 -9.47 -25.23 -2.55
N VAL A 347 -9.06 -24.31 -3.42
CA VAL A 347 -8.83 -24.59 -4.84
C VAL A 347 -7.58 -25.43 -5.07
N LEU A 348 -6.58 -25.30 -4.21
CA LEU A 348 -5.24 -25.92 -4.35
C LEU A 348 -4.98 -26.99 -3.27
N ALA A 349 -6.00 -27.46 -2.56
CA ALA A 349 -5.87 -28.32 -1.38
C ALA A 349 -4.98 -29.54 -1.61
N ASP A 350 -5.02 -30.12 -2.81
CA ASP A 350 -4.24 -31.31 -3.19
C ASP A 350 -2.79 -30.99 -3.62
N ARG A 351 -2.44 -29.70 -3.73
CA ARG A 351 -1.13 -29.21 -4.20
C ARG A 351 -0.33 -28.49 -3.12
N LEU A 352 -0.97 -28.05 -2.05
CA LEU A 352 -0.32 -27.31 -0.97
C LEU A 352 0.47 -28.26 -0.06
N GLU A 353 1.70 -27.86 0.26
CA GLU A 353 2.48 -28.53 1.29
C GLU A 353 1.80 -28.41 2.66
N ALA A 354 1.96 -29.43 3.50
CA ALA A 354 1.47 -29.39 4.87
C ALA A 354 2.16 -28.24 5.64
N GLU A 355 1.40 -27.52 6.44
CA GLU A 355 1.97 -26.50 7.31
C GLU A 355 2.76 -27.18 8.44
N GLU A 356 4.09 -26.99 8.47
CA GLU A 356 4.93 -27.46 9.57
C GLU A 356 4.86 -26.45 10.73
N ILE A 357 4.09 -26.77 11.76
CA ILE A 357 4.11 -26.03 13.02
C ILE A 357 5.19 -26.64 13.90
N ALA A 358 6.34 -25.98 13.98
CA ALA A 358 7.41 -26.38 14.88
C ALA A 358 6.94 -26.25 16.34
N GLU A 359 7.11 -27.32 17.13
CA GLU A 359 6.87 -27.26 18.58
C GLU A 359 7.89 -26.30 19.23
N PHE A 360 7.41 -25.31 19.93
CA PHE A 360 8.25 -24.41 20.72
C PHE A 360 7.56 -24.05 22.05
N VAL A 361 8.35 -23.59 23.02
CA VAL A 361 7.83 -23.08 24.29
C VAL A 361 7.75 -21.56 24.21
N PRO A 362 6.55 -20.96 24.29
CA PRO A 362 6.38 -19.51 24.23
C PRO A 362 7.16 -18.80 25.34
N GLU A 363 7.75 -17.66 25.00
CA GLU A 363 8.34 -16.73 25.96
C GLU A 363 7.22 -16.00 26.70
N THR A 364 7.37 -15.82 28.01
CA THR A 364 6.34 -15.21 28.84
C THR A 364 6.89 -14.10 29.74
N GLY A 365 6.04 -13.23 30.21
CA GLY A 365 6.36 -12.18 31.17
C GLY A 365 7.55 -11.32 30.73
N LYS A 366 8.54 -11.16 31.62
CA LYS A 366 9.72 -10.30 31.38
C LYS A 366 10.61 -10.73 30.21
N GLN A 367 10.49 -11.98 29.73
CA GLN A 367 11.24 -12.44 28.55
C GLN A 367 10.82 -11.66 27.30
N LEU A 368 9.54 -11.25 27.23
CA LEU A 368 8.98 -10.48 26.14
C LEU A 368 9.43 -9.01 26.12
N ASP A 369 9.97 -8.49 27.23
CA ASP A 369 10.39 -7.07 27.33
C ASP A 369 11.50 -6.72 26.32
N ARG A 370 12.24 -7.71 25.81
CA ARG A 370 13.26 -7.51 24.79
C ARG A 370 12.70 -7.08 23.42
N TYR A 371 11.43 -7.38 23.14
CA TYR A 371 10.73 -7.02 21.91
C TYR A 371 9.94 -5.71 22.05
N VAL A 372 9.59 -5.30 23.27
CA VAL A 372 8.81 -4.09 23.53
C VAL A 372 9.52 -2.85 23.00
N GLY A 373 8.85 -2.07 22.17
CA GLY A 373 9.40 -0.82 21.60
C GLY A 373 8.55 -0.27 20.48
N ASP A 374 9.02 0.84 19.94
CA ASP A 374 8.46 1.46 18.75
C ASP A 374 9.40 1.20 17.57
N TYR A 375 8.85 0.72 16.48
CA TYR A 375 9.58 0.30 15.29
C TYR A 375 9.05 1.06 14.07
N ARG A 376 9.94 1.65 13.29
CA ARG A 376 9.57 2.41 12.10
C ARG A 376 9.61 1.52 10.87
N LEU A 377 8.45 1.10 10.37
CA LEU A 377 8.36 0.30 9.16
C LEU A 377 8.62 1.12 7.89
N PHE A 378 7.97 2.29 7.79
CA PHE A 378 8.12 3.22 6.67
C PHE A 378 8.28 4.65 7.19
N ALA A 379 8.53 5.58 6.28
CA ALA A 379 8.49 7.00 6.59
C ALA A 379 7.14 7.36 7.25
N GLY A 380 7.20 7.73 8.53
CA GLY A 380 6.03 8.10 9.31
C GLY A 380 5.18 6.95 9.85
N VAL A 381 5.36 5.70 9.42
CA VAL A 381 4.62 4.54 9.94
C VAL A 381 5.41 3.87 11.06
N VAL A 382 4.90 3.97 12.27
CA VAL A 382 5.51 3.41 13.47
C VAL A 382 4.58 2.38 14.09
N PHE A 383 5.12 1.19 14.31
CA PHE A 383 4.46 0.14 15.07
C PHE A 383 4.92 0.14 16.52
N SER A 384 3.97 0.01 17.41
CA SER A 384 4.19 -0.07 18.84
C SER A 384 3.96 -1.48 19.33
N LEU A 385 5.01 -2.11 19.87
CA LEU A 385 4.89 -3.38 20.57
C LEU A 385 4.89 -3.12 22.07
N ARG A 386 3.88 -3.62 22.75
CA ARG A 386 3.71 -3.50 24.19
C ARG A 386 3.48 -4.87 24.80
N ARG A 387 3.86 -5.04 26.07
CA ARG A 387 3.56 -6.26 26.80
C ARG A 387 2.27 -6.07 27.60
N ASP A 388 1.37 -7.02 27.46
CA ASP A 388 0.17 -7.16 28.27
C ASP A 388 0.21 -8.55 28.93
N GLY A 389 0.54 -8.57 30.23
CA GLY A 389 0.74 -9.81 30.97
C GLY A 389 1.83 -10.71 30.37
N ASP A 390 1.44 -11.87 29.88
CA ASP A 390 2.28 -12.89 29.23
C ASP A 390 2.19 -12.86 27.71
N ALA A 391 1.64 -11.81 27.12
CA ALA A 391 1.52 -11.62 25.69
C ALA A 391 2.13 -10.31 25.21
N LEU A 392 2.45 -10.22 23.91
CA LEU A 392 2.68 -8.96 23.23
C LEU A 392 1.40 -8.50 22.54
N THR A 393 1.24 -7.19 22.48
CA THR A 393 0.26 -6.52 21.64
C THR A 393 0.97 -5.68 20.58
N PHE A 394 0.37 -5.58 19.43
CA PHE A 394 0.81 -4.82 18.28
C PHE A 394 -0.21 -3.72 17.98
N ALA A 395 0.24 -2.50 17.83
CA ALA A 395 -0.61 -1.37 17.47
C ALA A 395 0.10 -0.47 16.46
N THR A 396 -0.68 0.16 15.58
CA THR A 396 -0.30 1.39 14.92
C THR A 396 -0.44 2.54 15.90
N PHE A 397 0.13 3.69 15.56
CA PHE A 397 0.13 4.83 16.49
C PHE A 397 -1.30 5.29 16.82
N GLY A 398 -1.64 5.28 18.12
CA GLY A 398 -2.94 5.76 18.63
C GLY A 398 -4.07 4.72 18.66
N GLU A 399 -3.83 3.49 18.18
CA GLU A 399 -4.82 2.42 18.22
C GLU A 399 -4.68 1.54 19.49
N GLU A 400 -5.76 0.81 19.83
CA GLU A 400 -5.69 -0.28 20.81
C GLU A 400 -4.84 -1.43 20.25
N GLY A 401 -4.01 -2.03 21.11
CA GLY A 401 -3.12 -3.10 20.71
C GLY A 401 -3.86 -4.41 20.40
N THR A 402 -3.62 -4.97 19.24
CA THR A 402 -4.09 -6.31 18.87
C THR A 402 -3.12 -7.36 19.42
N PRO A 403 -3.63 -8.47 20.02
CA PRO A 403 -2.78 -9.57 20.47
C PRO A 403 -1.90 -10.13 19.34
N LEU A 404 -0.63 -10.40 19.66
CA LEU A 404 0.37 -10.88 18.74
C LEU A 404 0.86 -12.27 19.18
N PRO A 405 0.27 -13.37 18.65
CA PRO A 405 0.65 -14.72 19.00
C PRO A 405 2.11 -15.02 18.65
N GLN A 406 2.84 -15.59 19.59
CA GLN A 406 4.18 -16.11 19.33
C GLN A 406 4.09 -17.50 18.70
N ILE A 407 4.82 -17.72 17.58
CA ILE A 407 4.84 -18.98 16.82
C ILE A 407 6.22 -19.59 16.74
N GLY A 408 7.25 -18.91 17.27
CA GLY A 408 8.63 -19.35 17.33
C GLY A 408 9.45 -18.41 18.21
N LYS A 409 10.70 -18.75 18.48
CA LYS A 409 11.59 -17.89 19.26
C LYS A 409 11.89 -16.60 18.49
N GLY A 410 11.38 -15.48 18.98
CA GLY A 410 11.49 -14.18 18.31
C GLY A 410 10.64 -14.06 17.05
N VAL A 411 9.69 -14.97 16.84
CA VAL A 411 8.79 -14.98 15.69
C VAL A 411 7.33 -14.90 16.16
N PHE A 412 6.61 -13.94 15.65
CA PHE A 412 5.23 -13.66 16.02
C PHE A 412 4.35 -13.60 14.78
N MET A 413 3.14 -14.14 14.88
CA MET A 413 2.17 -14.16 13.79
C MET A 413 1.32 -12.90 13.82
N LEU A 414 1.42 -12.08 12.80
CA LEU A 414 0.56 -10.90 12.64
C LEU A 414 -0.77 -11.27 11.96
N ASN A 415 -0.72 -12.14 10.97
CA ASN A 415 -1.90 -12.62 10.27
C ASN A 415 -1.67 -14.06 9.77
N PRO A 416 -2.34 -15.06 10.36
CA PRO A 416 -2.18 -16.46 9.98
C PRO A 416 -2.51 -16.74 8.51
N SER A 417 -3.62 -16.20 8.00
CA SER A 417 -4.06 -16.42 6.62
C SER A 417 -3.11 -15.86 5.57
N ARG A 418 -2.11 -15.08 5.96
CA ARG A 418 -1.14 -14.44 5.05
C ARG A 418 0.28 -14.87 5.29
N ASP A 419 0.52 -15.75 6.24
CA ASP A 419 1.86 -16.03 6.72
C ASP A 419 2.68 -14.74 7.00
N LEU A 420 1.99 -13.72 7.51
CA LEU A 420 2.59 -12.45 7.88
C LEU A 420 3.20 -12.56 9.27
N ARG A 421 4.53 -12.48 9.32
CA ARG A 421 5.30 -12.67 10.54
C ARG A 421 6.08 -11.41 10.90
N LEU A 422 6.23 -11.18 12.21
CA LEU A 422 7.19 -10.25 12.75
C LEU A 422 8.35 -11.06 13.34
N GLU A 423 9.56 -10.81 12.86
CA GLU A 423 10.74 -11.55 13.27
C GLU A 423 11.79 -10.63 13.88
N PHE A 424 12.49 -11.12 14.91
CA PHE A 424 13.52 -10.39 15.62
C PHE A 424 14.81 -11.22 15.65
N HIS A 425 15.84 -10.72 14.99
CA HIS A 425 17.12 -11.41 14.86
C HIS A 425 18.27 -10.69 15.56
N ASP A 426 18.25 -9.35 15.56
CA ASP A 426 19.34 -8.53 16.02
C ASP A 426 19.02 -7.89 17.38
N PHE A 427 19.88 -8.12 18.37
CA PHE A 427 19.71 -7.61 19.74
C PHE A 427 20.96 -6.85 20.18
N SER A 428 20.78 -5.81 20.96
CA SER A 428 21.85 -5.07 21.61
C SER A 428 21.62 -4.90 23.11
N LYS A 429 22.71 -4.78 23.87
CA LYS A 429 22.65 -4.43 25.30
C LYS A 429 22.37 -2.94 25.46
N TRP A 430 21.37 -2.62 26.24
CA TRP A 430 21.01 -1.26 26.59
C TRP A 430 21.74 -0.82 27.87
N PRO A 431 21.78 0.51 28.20
CA PRO A 431 22.41 1.01 29.42
C PRO A 431 21.90 0.35 30.70
N SER A 432 20.66 -0.14 30.71
CA SER A 432 20.09 -0.95 31.81
C SER A 432 20.69 -2.36 31.94
N GLY A 433 21.55 -2.78 31.02
CA GLY A 433 22.09 -4.16 30.92
C GLY A 433 21.12 -5.15 30.27
N ALA A 434 19.86 -4.77 30.02
CA ALA A 434 18.88 -5.62 29.34
C ALA A 434 19.19 -5.71 27.84
N GLU A 435 18.99 -6.90 27.28
CA GLU A 435 19.07 -7.15 25.84
C GLU A 435 17.76 -6.73 25.18
N ARG A 436 17.83 -5.98 24.09
CA ARG A 436 16.67 -5.51 23.34
C ARG A 436 16.88 -5.62 21.85
N ALA A 437 15.80 -5.95 21.11
CA ALA A 437 15.81 -5.98 19.68
C ALA A 437 16.13 -4.59 19.10
N THR A 438 17.00 -4.54 18.11
CA THR A 438 17.37 -3.30 17.39
C THR A 438 16.55 -3.09 16.14
N GLU A 439 16.01 -4.17 15.58
CA GLU A 439 15.21 -4.21 14.38
C GLU A 439 14.12 -5.26 14.51
N MET A 440 12.95 -4.96 14.00
CA MET A 440 11.88 -5.89 13.69
C MET A 440 11.85 -6.10 12.18
N ARG A 441 11.67 -7.31 11.72
CA ARG A 441 11.49 -7.65 10.31
C ARG A 441 10.03 -8.00 10.06
N TRP A 442 9.41 -7.26 9.17
CA TRP A 442 8.10 -7.60 8.63
C TRP A 442 8.31 -8.61 7.51
N GLN A 443 8.21 -9.90 7.85
CA GLN A 443 8.44 -11.00 6.93
C GLN A 443 7.21 -11.24 6.06
N VAL A 444 7.41 -11.31 4.74
CA VAL A 444 6.32 -11.48 3.76
C VAL A 444 6.57 -12.73 2.89
N SER A 445 7.81 -13.22 2.83
CA SER A 445 8.24 -14.44 2.15
C SER A 445 9.56 -14.92 2.77
N GLU A 446 9.98 -16.15 2.51
CA GLU A 446 11.22 -16.71 3.08
C GLU A 446 12.46 -15.83 2.82
N ASP A 447 12.55 -15.21 1.65
CA ASP A 447 13.69 -14.40 1.22
C ASP A 447 13.40 -12.89 1.12
N GLY A 448 12.17 -12.47 1.54
CA GLY A 448 11.71 -11.09 1.44
C GLY A 448 11.10 -10.53 2.72
N TYR A 449 11.73 -9.48 3.27
CA TYR A 449 11.24 -8.76 4.45
C TYR A 449 11.42 -7.26 4.32
N ILE A 450 10.63 -6.53 5.10
CA ILE A 450 10.79 -5.09 5.29
C ILE A 450 11.41 -4.86 6.67
N PRO A 451 12.61 -4.26 6.76
CA PRO A 451 13.21 -3.95 8.04
C PRO A 451 12.51 -2.77 8.70
N ALA A 452 12.20 -2.91 9.97
CA ALA A 452 11.66 -1.86 10.82
C ALA A 452 12.65 -1.60 11.98
N PRO A 453 13.57 -0.64 11.85
CA PRO A 453 14.50 -0.31 12.91
C PRO A 453 13.77 0.21 14.14
N ARG A 454 14.24 -0.20 15.32
CA ARG A 454 13.73 0.31 16.58
C ARG A 454 14.05 1.78 16.74
N LEU A 455 13.06 2.56 17.15
CA LEU A 455 13.26 3.97 17.47
C LEU A 455 13.89 4.10 18.85
N ALA A 456 15.00 4.85 18.92
CA ALA A 456 15.58 5.26 20.19
C ALA A 456 14.70 6.36 20.80
N MET A 457 13.69 5.95 21.57
CA MET A 457 12.87 6.87 22.34
C MET A 457 13.60 7.19 23.63
N GLN A 458 14.15 8.37 23.75
CA GLN A 458 14.54 8.91 25.05
C GLN A 458 13.33 9.69 25.59
N PRO A 459 12.77 9.29 26.75
CA PRO A 459 11.81 10.15 27.44
C PRO A 459 12.49 11.47 27.73
N VAL A 460 11.96 12.56 27.19
CA VAL A 460 12.40 13.90 27.60
C VAL A 460 11.75 14.18 28.94
N PRO A 461 12.51 14.55 29.99
CA PRO A 461 11.92 15.02 31.22
C PRO A 461 10.90 16.13 30.91
N HIS A 462 9.80 16.15 31.64
CA HIS A 462 8.78 17.22 31.60
C HIS A 462 9.33 18.55 32.16
N GLU A 463 10.46 19.00 31.67
CA GLU A 463 10.87 20.39 31.94
C GLU A 463 9.96 21.31 31.13
N SER A 464 9.54 22.38 31.79
CA SER A 464 8.60 23.37 31.26
C SER A 464 8.95 23.80 29.84
N LEU A 465 8.16 23.33 28.87
CA LEU A 465 8.30 23.76 27.51
C LEU A 465 7.81 25.21 27.40
N ASN A 466 8.67 26.09 26.97
CA ASN A 466 8.21 27.39 26.49
C ASN A 466 7.59 27.21 25.11
N THR A 467 6.30 26.89 25.05
CA THR A 467 5.57 26.73 23.79
C THR A 467 5.43 28.05 23.03
N ASP A 468 5.62 29.19 23.70
CA ASP A 468 5.44 30.52 23.08
C ASP A 468 6.47 30.80 21.98
N GLU A 469 7.67 30.21 22.07
CA GLU A 469 8.68 30.32 21.03
C GLU A 469 8.30 29.56 19.74
N LEU A 470 7.44 28.53 19.85
CA LEU A 470 7.00 27.66 18.77
C LEU A 470 5.72 28.16 18.08
N VAL A 471 5.00 29.07 18.75
CA VAL A 471 3.77 29.67 18.23
C VAL A 471 4.08 30.56 17.02
N GLY A 472 3.25 30.47 16.01
CA GLY A 472 3.43 31.30 14.80
C GLY A 472 2.75 30.72 13.56
N THR A 473 2.97 31.39 12.47
CA THR A 473 2.49 31.02 11.14
C THR A 473 3.64 30.54 10.29
N TYR A 474 3.44 29.39 9.65
CA TYR A 474 4.45 28.68 8.88
C TYR A 474 3.92 28.40 7.47
N TYR A 475 4.72 28.62 6.44
CA TYR A 475 4.35 28.46 5.05
C TYR A 475 5.27 27.49 4.32
N SER A 476 4.68 26.56 3.55
CA SER A 476 5.39 25.65 2.67
C SER A 476 5.26 26.08 1.22
N ASP A 477 6.40 26.36 0.59
CA ASP A 477 6.45 26.68 -0.85
C ASP A 477 6.08 25.45 -1.71
N THR A 478 6.41 24.24 -1.26
CA THR A 478 6.16 23.00 -2.00
C THR A 478 4.70 22.58 -1.96
N LEU A 479 4.01 22.81 -0.83
CA LEU A 479 2.58 22.51 -0.68
C LEU A 479 1.69 23.74 -0.93
N GLN A 480 2.27 24.93 -1.02
CA GLN A 480 1.55 26.21 -1.13
C GLN A 480 0.50 26.37 -0.02
N GLN A 481 0.88 25.98 1.20
CA GLN A 481 -0.01 25.90 2.35
C GLN A 481 0.57 26.64 3.55
N THR A 482 -0.34 27.22 4.32
CA THR A 482 -0.03 27.88 5.62
C THR A 482 -0.56 27.03 6.77
N LEU A 483 0.28 26.81 7.78
CA LEU A 483 -0.08 26.22 9.05
C LEU A 483 0.04 27.26 10.16
N THR A 484 -0.87 27.24 11.12
CA THR A 484 -0.82 28.11 12.30
C THR A 484 -0.69 27.25 13.55
N LEU A 485 0.37 27.50 14.31
CA LEU A 485 0.60 26.88 15.62
C LEU A 485 0.25 27.87 16.73
N TYR A 486 -0.43 27.37 17.75
CA TYR A 486 -0.78 28.13 18.97
C TYR A 486 -0.65 27.25 20.21
N ALA A 487 -0.47 27.87 21.38
CA ALA A 487 -0.39 27.18 22.65
C ALA A 487 -1.72 27.27 23.40
N GLN A 488 -2.20 26.14 23.91
CA GLN A 488 -3.39 26.06 24.73
C GLN A 488 -3.26 24.91 25.74
N ASP A 489 -3.60 25.18 27.03
CA ASP A 489 -3.59 24.18 28.09
C ASP A 489 -2.27 23.40 28.22
N GLY A 490 -1.14 24.10 28.03
CA GLY A 490 0.21 23.52 28.09
C GLY A 490 0.58 22.61 26.90
N LYS A 491 -0.26 22.53 25.86
CA LYS A 491 -0.02 21.78 24.65
C LYS A 491 0.18 22.71 23.45
N LEU A 492 0.86 22.18 22.44
CA LEU A 492 0.96 22.80 21.13
C LEU A 492 -0.21 22.33 20.27
N TRP A 493 -0.89 23.26 19.61
CA TRP A 493 -2.01 22.99 18.74
C TRP A 493 -1.70 23.48 17.32
N LEU A 494 -2.08 22.68 16.34
CA LEU A 494 -2.04 23.04 14.93
C LEU A 494 -3.44 23.38 14.45
N ARG A 495 -3.59 24.52 13.78
CA ARG A 495 -4.78 24.86 13.01
C ARG A 495 -4.47 24.73 11.52
N THR A 496 -5.22 23.90 10.82
CA THR A 496 -5.14 23.71 9.36
C THR A 496 -6.03 24.72 8.63
N GLY A 497 -5.87 24.82 7.31
CA GLY A 497 -6.68 25.75 6.48
C GLY A 497 -8.19 25.43 6.48
N ASP A 498 -8.56 24.16 6.74
CA ASP A 498 -9.95 23.70 6.89
C ASP A 498 -10.50 23.84 8.31
N ALA A 499 -9.84 24.64 9.14
CA ALA A 499 -10.18 24.95 10.52
C ALA A 499 -10.20 23.76 11.50
N LYS A 500 -9.53 22.66 11.17
CA LYS A 500 -9.28 21.59 12.15
C LYS A 500 -8.24 22.03 13.18
N HIS A 501 -8.46 21.64 14.43
CA HIS A 501 -7.57 21.91 15.55
C HIS A 501 -7.00 20.59 16.07
N ILE A 502 -5.70 20.39 15.91
CA ILE A 502 -5.01 19.14 16.22
C ILE A 502 -4.04 19.39 17.37
N PRO A 503 -4.23 18.74 18.54
CA PRO A 503 -3.30 18.81 19.64
C PRO A 503 -2.08 17.93 19.41
N PHE A 504 -0.92 18.41 19.86
CA PHE A 504 0.36 17.73 19.73
C PHE A 504 1.04 17.59 21.08
N THR A 505 1.52 16.39 21.38
CA THR A 505 2.35 16.10 22.54
C THR A 505 3.83 16.02 22.16
N ARG A 506 4.68 16.63 22.98
CA ARG A 506 6.13 16.59 22.83
C ARG A 506 6.69 15.22 23.19
N TYR A 507 7.60 14.70 22.37
CA TYR A 507 8.34 13.47 22.68
C TYR A 507 9.86 13.59 22.58
N GLN A 508 10.38 14.66 21.96
CA GLN A 508 11.79 15.08 21.97
C GLN A 508 11.88 16.60 21.98
N ARG A 509 13.07 17.17 22.22
CA ARG A 509 13.26 18.63 22.42
C ARG A 509 12.46 19.48 21.43
N ASP A 510 12.58 19.26 20.15
CA ASP A 510 11.93 20.05 19.09
C ASP A 510 10.95 19.19 18.26
N THR A 511 10.48 18.07 18.78
CA THR A 511 9.69 17.10 18.02
C THR A 511 8.41 16.74 18.76
N PHE A 512 7.30 16.79 18.02
CA PHE A 512 5.94 16.61 18.50
C PHE A 512 5.19 15.60 17.66
N ARG A 513 4.25 14.89 18.28
CA ARG A 513 3.30 13.98 17.62
C ARG A 513 1.87 14.40 17.89
N PRO A 514 0.93 14.18 16.97
CA PRO A 514 -0.48 14.43 17.23
C PRO A 514 -1.02 13.48 18.31
N ASP A 515 -1.98 13.95 19.10
CA ASP A 515 -2.63 13.17 20.16
C ASP A 515 -3.70 12.21 19.62
N ALA A 516 -4.10 12.35 18.35
CA ALA A 516 -5.08 11.52 17.67
C ALA A 516 -4.62 11.21 16.25
N GLU A 517 -5.25 10.22 15.63
CA GLU A 517 -4.99 9.90 14.22
C GLU A 517 -5.41 11.07 13.32
N THR A 518 -4.46 11.59 12.58
CA THR A 518 -4.64 12.72 11.67
C THR A 518 -3.75 12.50 10.44
N GLY A 519 -3.89 13.31 9.40
CA GLY A 519 -2.95 13.31 8.28
C GLY A 519 -1.52 13.72 8.68
N PHE A 520 -1.35 14.31 9.86
CA PHE A 520 -0.06 14.72 10.40
C PHE A 520 0.48 13.62 11.30
N GLN A 521 1.78 13.34 11.21
CA GLN A 521 2.45 12.32 12.05
C GLN A 521 3.56 12.89 12.92
N ARG A 522 4.22 13.96 12.47
CA ARG A 522 5.32 14.58 13.20
C ARG A 522 5.47 16.04 12.82
N LEU A 523 5.73 16.87 13.83
CA LEU A 523 6.28 18.21 13.68
C LEU A 523 7.67 18.23 14.28
N ARG A 524 8.67 18.75 13.55
CA ARG A 524 10.03 18.94 14.05
C ARG A 524 10.49 20.36 13.74
N PHE A 525 10.76 21.16 14.78
CA PHE A 525 11.21 22.52 14.64
C PHE A 525 12.67 22.59 14.23
N MET A 526 12.97 23.54 13.35
CA MET A 526 14.33 23.90 12.93
C MET A 526 14.73 25.17 13.64
N ARG A 527 15.98 25.20 14.14
CA ARG A 527 16.56 26.36 14.81
C ARG A 527 17.78 26.86 14.06
N ASP A 528 17.96 28.17 14.07
CA ASP A 528 19.17 28.82 13.55
C ASP A 528 20.36 28.73 14.54
N GLY A 529 21.49 29.33 14.17
CA GLY A 529 22.67 29.36 15.04
C GLY A 529 22.52 30.16 16.34
N SER A 530 21.43 30.90 16.50
CA SER A 530 21.05 31.62 17.73
C SER A 530 20.02 30.90 18.59
N GLU A 531 19.70 29.64 18.25
CA GLU A 531 18.62 28.81 18.86
C GLU A 531 17.21 29.33 18.59
N ALA A 532 17.02 30.33 17.71
CA ALA A 532 15.69 30.81 17.36
C ALA A 532 15.01 29.86 16.34
N VAL A 533 13.69 29.70 16.47
CA VAL A 533 12.89 28.85 15.55
C VAL A 533 12.75 29.58 14.22
N GLU A 534 13.39 29.03 13.17
CA GLU A 534 13.32 29.54 11.81
C GLU A 534 12.29 28.83 10.93
N GLY A 535 11.94 27.58 11.28
CA GLY A 535 11.04 26.78 10.48
C GLY A 535 10.55 25.51 11.18
N LEU A 536 9.83 24.72 10.41
CA LEU A 536 9.17 23.50 10.83
C LEU A 536 9.26 22.45 9.73
N LEU A 537 9.63 21.24 10.07
CA LEU A 537 9.53 20.07 9.23
C LEU A 537 8.28 19.27 9.61
N VAL A 538 7.41 19.05 8.65
CA VAL A 538 6.15 18.32 8.83
C VAL A 538 6.25 16.99 8.12
N SER A 539 5.76 15.94 8.79
CA SER A 539 5.68 14.60 8.18
C SER A 539 4.25 14.07 8.23
N ALA A 540 3.88 13.38 7.16
CA ALA A 540 2.68 12.58 6.99
C ALA A 540 3.06 11.14 6.62
N PRO A 541 2.11 10.18 6.50
CA PRO A 541 2.42 8.82 6.04
C PRO A 541 3.18 8.85 4.72
N LEU A 542 4.37 8.23 4.71
CA LEU A 542 5.25 8.12 3.54
C LEU A 542 5.64 9.47 2.87
N ALA A 543 5.48 10.59 3.60
CA ALA A 543 5.87 11.93 3.17
C ALA A 543 6.56 12.68 4.31
N ASN A 544 7.90 12.57 4.37
CA ASN A 544 8.70 13.09 5.48
C ASN A 544 9.28 14.47 5.21
N ASP A 545 9.46 15.19 6.34
CA ASP A 545 10.30 16.38 6.43
C ASP A 545 9.99 17.43 5.33
N ILE A 546 8.71 17.75 5.18
CA ILE A 546 8.26 18.81 4.30
C ILE A 546 8.50 20.13 5.01
N GLU A 547 9.25 21.01 4.38
CA GLU A 547 9.69 22.26 4.96
C GLU A 547 8.58 23.32 4.95
N TYR A 548 8.42 23.96 6.10
CA TYR A 548 7.61 25.15 6.31
C TYR A 548 8.48 26.22 6.96
N ARG A 549 8.72 27.33 6.29
CA ARG A 549 9.42 28.47 6.85
C ARG A 549 8.50 29.32 7.71
N ARG A 550 9.01 29.88 8.79
CA ARG A 550 8.24 30.79 9.65
C ARG A 550 8.00 32.12 8.94
N ILE A 551 6.74 32.57 8.84
CA ILE A 551 6.37 33.81 8.13
C ILE A 551 5.70 34.86 9.03
N GLY A 552 5.30 34.53 10.25
CA GLY A 552 4.66 35.42 11.21
C GLY A 552 5.06 35.14 12.65
N GLY A 553 5.18 36.18 13.45
CA GLY A 553 5.62 36.11 14.85
C GLY A 553 4.48 35.85 15.84
N ASN A 554 4.79 35.98 17.14
CA ASN A 554 4.05 35.51 18.31
C ASN A 554 2.63 36.08 18.56
N SER A 555 2.03 36.84 17.66
CA SER A 555 0.71 37.45 17.83
C SER A 555 -0.43 36.68 17.17
N VAL A 556 -0.46 35.36 17.31
CA VAL A 556 -1.64 34.60 16.91
C VAL A 556 -2.68 34.72 18.03
N THR A 557 -3.64 35.62 17.86
CA THR A 557 -4.81 35.74 18.76
C THR A 557 -5.58 34.43 18.75
N ARG A 558 -5.96 33.93 19.93
CA ARG A 558 -6.86 32.79 20.11
C ARG A 558 -8.13 32.98 19.24
N PRO A 559 -8.65 31.92 18.60
CA PRO A 559 -9.94 31.98 17.91
C PRO A 559 -11.09 32.23 18.88
#